data_3d25db2529b384cab200eaf766366952
#
_entry.id   3d25db2529b384cab200eaf766366952
#
_cell.length_a   1.000
_cell.length_b   1.000
_cell.length_c   1.000
_cell.angle_alpha   90.00
_cell.angle_beta   90.00
_cell.angle_gamma   90.00
#
_symmetry.space_group_name_H-M   'P 1'
#
loop_
_entity.id
_entity.type
_entity.pdbx_description
1 polymer ?
#
loop_
_entity_poly.entity_id
_entity_poly.type
_entity_poly.pdbx_seq_one_letter_code
_entity_poly.pdbx_strand_id
1 'polypeptide(L)'
;IGGNFSNDEAKISINSNYLTHGEVEFDITVYKPFKLALRIPDWCNEFEINKEYKVINGYAYVDIKDSTSILIKFNIEPKLVKCSNLVRANIGKVAVMRGPIVYCAEEIDNCENLQLLLIDKKSNISVNDDLSITINGFKEKANSTLYYDYNESELENYKITLIPYYKSCNRGENEMSVYLRIKE
;
A
#
# COMPACT_ATOMS: atom_id res chain seq x y z
N ILE A 1 11.00 -0.01 10.88
CA ILE A 1 11.85 1.04 11.48
C ILE A 1 11.61 0.99 12.95
N GLY A 2 12.63 0.58 13.71
CA GLY A 2 12.62 0.59 15.16
C GLY A 2 13.35 1.82 15.72
N GLY A 3 13.21 2.07 17.02
CA GLY A 3 13.88 3.18 17.69
C GLY A 3 13.77 3.10 19.20
N ASN A 4 14.59 3.87 19.88
CA ASN A 4 14.54 4.00 21.34
C ASN A 4 14.31 5.46 21.70
N PHE A 5 13.42 5.68 22.64
CA PHE A 5 13.10 6.98 23.20
C PHE A 5 13.18 6.91 24.73
N SER A 6 13.66 7.98 25.38
CA SER A 6 13.70 8.06 26.84
C SER A 6 13.54 9.50 27.30
N ASN A 7 12.70 9.70 28.31
CA ASN A 7 12.52 10.96 29.02
C ASN A 7 12.31 10.71 30.51
N ASP A 8 11.86 11.73 31.26
CA ASP A 8 11.60 11.64 32.72
C ASP A 8 10.36 10.79 33.08
N GLU A 9 9.52 10.45 32.11
CA GLU A 9 8.30 9.68 32.31
C GLU A 9 8.47 8.20 31.96
N ALA A 10 9.21 7.90 30.87
CA ALA A 10 9.36 6.54 30.39
C ALA A 10 10.60 6.34 29.51
N LYS A 11 10.97 5.05 29.36
CA LYS A 11 11.83 4.55 28.30
C LYS A 11 10.98 3.68 27.38
N ILE A 12 11.01 3.93 26.07
CA ILE A 12 10.23 3.21 25.07
C ILE A 12 11.18 2.65 24.02
N SER A 13 11.10 1.33 23.78
CA SER A 13 11.72 0.66 22.64
C SER A 13 10.65 0.32 21.62
N ILE A 14 10.89 0.64 20.34
CA ILE A 14 9.93 0.40 19.25
C ILE A 14 10.53 -0.65 18.31
N ASN A 15 9.80 -1.75 18.13
CA ASN A 15 10.08 -2.76 17.13
C ASN A 15 8.97 -2.74 16.07
N SER A 16 9.33 -2.66 14.78
CA SER A 16 8.36 -2.39 13.74
C SER A 16 8.53 -3.26 12.50
N ASN A 17 7.50 -4.04 12.20
CA ASN A 17 7.27 -4.74 10.94
C ASN A 17 6.15 -4.06 10.12
N TYR A 18 6.04 -2.74 10.27
CA TYR A 18 4.95 -1.92 9.75
C TYR A 18 4.67 -2.09 8.26
N LEU A 19 5.71 -2.18 7.41
CA LEU A 19 5.55 -2.28 5.96
C LEU A 19 5.17 -3.71 5.50
N THR A 20 5.60 -4.73 6.24
CA THR A 20 5.41 -6.13 5.84
C THR A 20 4.19 -6.78 6.46
N HIS A 21 3.96 -6.52 7.75
CA HIS A 21 2.89 -7.15 8.53
C HIS A 21 1.89 -6.14 9.13
N GLY A 22 2.16 -4.83 9.02
CA GLY A 22 1.33 -3.80 9.66
C GLY A 22 1.51 -3.73 11.17
N GLU A 23 2.55 -4.35 11.74
CA GLU A 23 2.73 -4.48 13.18
C GLU A 23 3.78 -3.52 13.72
N VAL A 24 3.46 -2.90 14.86
CA VAL A 24 4.41 -2.10 15.64
C VAL A 24 4.26 -2.46 17.12
N GLU A 25 5.37 -2.83 17.75
CA GLU A 25 5.46 -3.17 19.14
C GLU A 25 6.22 -2.09 19.90
N PHE A 26 5.69 -1.72 21.07
CA PHE A 26 6.28 -0.74 21.99
C PHE A 26 6.55 -1.41 23.32
N ASP A 27 7.82 -1.60 23.69
CA ASP A 27 8.22 -2.01 25.03
C ASP A 27 8.46 -0.78 25.90
N ILE A 28 7.64 -0.63 26.93
CA ILE A 28 7.56 0.59 27.75
C ILE A 28 7.99 0.29 29.17
N THR A 29 9.07 0.94 29.63
CA THR A 29 9.44 1.03 31.03
C THR A 29 8.94 2.34 31.58
N VAL A 30 8.05 2.31 32.56
CA VAL A 30 7.37 3.50 33.12
C VAL A 30 8.14 4.00 34.35
N TYR A 31 8.40 5.30 34.40
CA TYR A 31 8.92 6.01 35.58
C TYR A 31 7.84 6.84 36.27
N LYS A 32 6.91 7.39 35.48
CA LYS A 32 5.71 8.11 35.95
C LYS A 32 4.54 7.75 35.02
N PRO A 33 3.31 7.63 35.56
CA PRO A 33 2.13 7.42 34.71
C PRO A 33 1.98 8.52 33.65
N PHE A 34 1.65 8.11 32.41
CA PHE A 34 1.45 9.04 31.29
C PHE A 34 0.39 8.51 30.31
N LYS A 35 0.03 9.32 29.32
CA LYS A 35 -0.88 8.95 28.24
C LYS A 35 -0.11 8.84 26.94
N LEU A 36 -0.11 7.65 26.34
CA LEU A 36 0.51 7.41 25.04
C LEU A 36 -0.50 7.70 23.92
N ALA A 37 -0.10 8.51 22.95
CA ALA A 37 -0.89 8.80 21.76
C ALA A 37 -0.27 8.08 20.54
N LEU A 38 -0.97 7.09 20.00
CA LEU A 38 -0.55 6.33 18.82
C LEU A 38 -1.29 6.88 17.60
N ARG A 39 -0.57 7.34 16.59
CA ARG A 39 -1.15 7.85 15.35
C ARG A 39 -1.80 6.72 14.57
N ILE A 40 -3.07 6.89 14.18
CA ILE A 40 -3.77 6.03 13.23
C ILE A 40 -3.72 6.70 11.87
N PRO A 41 -3.06 6.09 10.87
CA PRO A 41 -2.96 6.66 9.54
C PRO A 41 -4.30 6.68 8.81
N ASP A 42 -4.56 7.71 8.00
CA ASP A 42 -5.83 7.89 7.29
C ASP A 42 -6.12 6.79 6.23
N TRP A 43 -5.09 6.08 5.77
CA TRP A 43 -5.25 4.94 4.86
C TRP A 43 -5.75 3.68 5.57
N CYS A 44 -5.65 3.59 6.91
CA CYS A 44 -6.01 2.43 7.72
C CYS A 44 -7.43 2.61 8.29
N ASN A 45 -8.36 1.78 7.84
CA ASN A 45 -9.73 1.77 8.33
C ASN A 45 -9.93 0.82 9.52
N GLU A 46 -9.05 -0.19 9.64
CA GLU A 46 -9.15 -1.24 10.64
C GLU A 46 -7.79 -1.46 11.31
N PHE A 47 -7.78 -1.42 12.63
CA PHE A 47 -6.59 -1.68 13.43
C PHE A 47 -6.97 -2.29 14.77
N GLU A 48 -6.02 -2.95 15.40
CA GLU A 48 -6.16 -3.55 16.73
C GLU A 48 -5.04 -3.07 17.64
N ILE A 49 -5.36 -2.86 18.92
CA ILE A 49 -4.38 -2.57 19.98
C ILE A 49 -4.68 -3.52 21.14
N ASN A 50 -3.66 -4.17 21.69
CA ASN A 50 -3.79 -5.12 22.79
C ASN A 50 -4.05 -4.47 24.17
N LYS A 51 -4.50 -3.22 24.21
CA LYS A 51 -4.86 -2.43 25.40
C LYS A 51 -6.16 -1.67 25.16
N GLU A 52 -6.82 -1.25 26.23
CA GLU A 52 -7.94 -0.30 26.14
C GLU A 52 -7.47 1.05 25.62
N TYR A 53 -8.20 1.62 24.68
CA TYR A 53 -7.86 2.91 24.06
C TYR A 53 -9.11 3.73 23.73
N LYS A 54 -8.90 5.04 23.50
CA LYS A 54 -9.91 5.96 22.95
C LYS A 54 -9.36 6.64 21.71
N VAL A 55 -10.14 6.66 20.61
CA VAL A 55 -9.73 7.35 19.38
C VAL A 55 -10.26 8.78 19.39
N ILE A 56 -9.35 9.75 19.25
CA ILE A 56 -9.66 11.17 19.16
C ILE A 56 -8.77 11.78 18.08
N ASN A 57 -9.37 12.41 17.07
CA ASN A 57 -8.65 13.15 16.01
C ASN A 57 -7.52 12.36 15.34
N GLY A 58 -7.75 11.07 15.02
CA GLY A 58 -6.77 10.22 14.34
C GLY A 58 -5.67 9.67 15.24
N TYR A 59 -5.81 9.75 16.57
CA TYR A 59 -4.91 9.15 17.54
C TYR A 59 -5.66 8.20 18.46
N ALA A 60 -5.09 7.03 18.72
CA ALA A 60 -5.50 6.13 19.79
C ALA A 60 -4.72 6.47 21.07
N TYR A 61 -5.44 6.88 22.11
CA TYR A 61 -4.89 7.23 23.41
C TYR A 61 -4.99 6.04 24.36
N VAL A 62 -3.85 5.64 24.93
CA VAL A 62 -3.72 4.55 25.91
C VAL A 62 -3.17 5.12 27.21
N ASP A 63 -3.82 4.85 28.33
CA ASP A 63 -3.34 5.24 29.65
C ASP A 63 -2.30 4.22 30.14
N ILE A 64 -1.08 4.68 30.38
CA ILE A 64 0.07 3.87 30.79
C ILE A 64 0.41 4.16 32.25
N LYS A 65 0.21 3.17 33.12
CA LYS A 65 0.48 3.29 34.56
C LYS A 65 1.67 2.47 35.01
N ASP A 66 1.85 1.30 34.38
CA ASP A 66 2.89 0.33 34.69
C ASP A 66 3.65 -0.07 33.43
N SER A 67 4.88 -0.57 33.62
CA SER A 67 5.71 -1.08 32.53
C SER A 67 4.98 -2.21 31.77
N THR A 68 4.92 -2.11 30.46
CA THR A 68 4.09 -2.99 29.62
C THR A 68 4.58 -3.02 28.17
N SER A 69 4.15 -4.04 27.43
CA SER A 69 4.26 -4.05 25.96
C SER A 69 2.90 -3.72 25.33
N ILE A 70 2.95 -2.88 24.30
CA ILE A 70 1.80 -2.55 23.46
C ILE A 70 2.07 -2.99 22.05
N LEU A 71 1.16 -3.77 21.48
CA LEU A 71 1.17 -4.15 20.07
C LEU A 71 0.00 -3.47 19.36
N ILE A 72 0.32 -2.72 18.31
CA ILE A 72 -0.67 -2.23 17.34
C ILE A 72 -0.53 -2.98 16.03
N LYS A 73 -1.65 -3.43 15.48
CA LYS A 73 -1.76 -4.08 14.18
C LYS A 73 -2.66 -3.26 13.28
N PHE A 74 -2.14 -2.86 12.13
CA PHE A 74 -2.87 -2.15 11.08
C PHE A 74 -3.27 -3.14 9.99
N ASN A 75 -4.49 -3.06 9.51
CA ASN A 75 -4.89 -3.79 8.30
C ASN A 75 -4.19 -3.16 7.08
N ILE A 76 -3.33 -3.94 6.42
CA ILE A 76 -2.53 -3.53 5.26
C ILE A 76 -2.89 -4.29 3.99
N GLU A 77 -4.13 -4.76 3.88
CA GLU A 77 -4.60 -5.44 2.66
C GLU A 77 -4.46 -4.55 1.42
N PRO A 78 -4.07 -5.14 0.27
CA PRO A 78 -3.95 -4.39 -0.97
C PRO A 78 -5.33 -3.94 -1.47
N LYS A 79 -5.39 -2.72 -2.01
CA LYS A 79 -6.63 -2.12 -2.53
C LYS A 79 -6.40 -1.29 -3.77
N LEU A 80 -7.45 -1.20 -4.61
CA LEU A 80 -7.48 -0.28 -5.74
C LEU A 80 -7.92 1.11 -5.26
N VAL A 81 -7.18 2.13 -5.67
CA VAL A 81 -7.42 3.54 -5.29
C VAL A 81 -7.61 4.39 -6.53
N LYS A 82 -8.66 5.19 -6.56
CA LYS A 82 -8.89 6.22 -7.58
C LYS A 82 -8.41 7.58 -7.05
N CYS A 83 -7.90 8.42 -7.94
CA CYS A 83 -7.69 9.82 -7.62
C CYS A 83 -8.96 10.65 -7.86
N SER A 84 -8.94 11.91 -7.46
CA SER A 84 -10.02 12.87 -7.73
C SER A 84 -10.26 13.03 -9.24
N ASN A 85 -11.52 13.17 -9.64
CA ASN A 85 -11.92 13.46 -11.03
C ASN A 85 -11.37 14.80 -11.56
N LEU A 86 -10.84 15.65 -10.69
CA LEU A 86 -10.14 16.88 -11.09
C LEU A 86 -8.78 16.58 -11.75
N VAL A 87 -8.20 15.40 -11.48
CA VAL A 87 -6.97 14.93 -12.13
C VAL A 87 -7.33 14.21 -13.42
N ARG A 88 -7.53 14.98 -14.49
CA ARG A 88 -8.06 14.50 -15.78
C ARG A 88 -7.25 13.37 -16.40
N ALA A 89 -5.93 13.36 -16.24
CA ALA A 89 -5.03 12.33 -16.81
C ALA A 89 -5.24 10.92 -16.20
N ASN A 90 -5.90 10.83 -15.04
CA ASN A 90 -6.11 9.58 -14.33
C ASN A 90 -7.58 9.10 -14.34
N ILE A 91 -8.44 9.74 -15.14
CA ILE A 91 -9.82 9.27 -15.35
C ILE A 91 -9.77 7.89 -16.02
N GLY A 92 -10.54 6.93 -15.50
CA GLY A 92 -10.53 5.54 -15.99
C GLY A 92 -9.33 4.71 -15.57
N LYS A 93 -8.50 5.24 -14.66
CA LYS A 93 -7.32 4.56 -14.11
C LYS A 93 -7.42 4.37 -12.59
N VAL A 94 -6.67 3.40 -12.09
CA VAL A 94 -6.52 3.10 -10.66
C VAL A 94 -5.05 2.89 -10.31
N ALA A 95 -4.70 3.21 -9.08
CA ALA A 95 -3.44 2.81 -8.45
C ALA A 95 -3.69 1.63 -7.51
N VAL A 96 -2.66 0.81 -7.26
CA VAL A 96 -2.68 -0.22 -6.23
C VAL A 96 -1.91 0.30 -5.02
N MET A 97 -2.51 0.19 -3.84
CA MET A 97 -1.87 0.52 -2.58
C MET A 97 -2.02 -0.63 -1.59
N ARG A 98 -1.00 -0.83 -0.75
CA ARG A 98 -1.02 -1.77 0.37
C ARG A 98 -0.48 -1.08 1.62
N GLY A 99 -1.37 -0.78 2.56
CA GLY A 99 -1.01 0.08 3.68
C GLY A 99 -0.45 1.42 3.17
N PRO A 100 0.74 1.85 3.62
CA PRO A 100 1.39 3.08 3.18
C PRO A 100 2.12 2.95 1.83
N ILE A 101 2.24 1.73 1.29
CA ILE A 101 3.01 1.46 0.08
C ILE A 101 2.14 1.71 -1.15
N VAL A 102 2.60 2.58 -2.04
CA VAL A 102 2.09 2.74 -3.41
C VAL A 102 2.85 1.76 -4.31
N TYR A 103 2.17 1.17 -5.28
CA TYR A 103 2.73 0.24 -6.25
C TYR A 103 2.78 0.83 -7.65
N CYS A 104 3.71 0.37 -8.45
CA CYS A 104 3.82 0.72 -9.86
C CYS A 104 4.11 -0.52 -10.73
N ALA A 105 3.68 -0.46 -11.99
CA ALA A 105 4.15 -1.36 -13.03
C ALA A 105 5.45 -0.83 -13.61
N GLU A 106 6.39 -1.71 -13.92
CA GLU A 106 7.56 -1.42 -14.74
C GLU A 106 7.52 -2.26 -16.02
N GLU A 107 8.03 -1.69 -17.10
CA GLU A 107 8.12 -2.34 -18.41
C GLU A 107 8.87 -3.67 -18.33
N ILE A 108 9.97 -3.71 -17.59
CA ILE A 108 10.82 -4.89 -17.42
C ILE A 108 10.08 -6.12 -16.85
N ASP A 109 9.01 -5.91 -16.07
CA ASP A 109 8.21 -6.98 -15.49
C ASP A 109 6.94 -7.28 -16.30
N ASN A 110 6.59 -6.44 -17.26
CA ASN A 110 5.32 -6.48 -17.97
C ASN A 110 5.50 -6.39 -19.49
N CYS A 111 5.39 -5.21 -20.09
CA CYS A 111 5.49 -5.01 -21.54
C CYS A 111 5.93 -3.57 -21.86
N GLU A 112 6.50 -3.38 -23.06
CA GLU A 112 7.06 -2.09 -23.52
C GLU A 112 6.10 -0.90 -23.40
N ASN A 113 4.80 -1.11 -23.57
CA ASN A 113 3.81 -0.04 -23.45
C ASN A 113 2.82 -0.35 -22.31
N LEU A 114 3.07 0.20 -21.14
CA LEU A 114 2.24 -0.02 -19.96
C LEU A 114 0.81 0.53 -20.09
N GLN A 115 0.54 1.42 -21.07
CA GLN A 115 -0.81 1.93 -21.33
C GLN A 115 -1.72 0.88 -21.97
N LEU A 116 -1.16 -0.23 -22.47
CA LEU A 116 -1.93 -1.37 -22.99
C LEU A 116 -2.49 -2.26 -21.86
N LEU A 117 -2.03 -2.09 -20.61
CA LEU A 117 -2.46 -2.90 -19.49
C LEU A 117 -3.79 -2.39 -18.90
N LEU A 118 -4.67 -3.33 -18.59
CA LEU A 118 -5.93 -3.08 -17.90
C LEU A 118 -6.06 -4.03 -16.71
N ILE A 119 -6.26 -3.47 -15.52
CA ILE A 119 -6.57 -4.26 -14.32
C ILE A 119 -8.01 -4.78 -14.45
N ASP A 120 -8.22 -6.08 -14.18
CA ASP A 120 -9.56 -6.61 -13.97
C ASP A 120 -10.05 -6.21 -12.57
N LYS A 121 -11.10 -5.39 -12.51
CA LYS A 121 -11.71 -4.94 -11.26
C LYS A 121 -12.12 -6.07 -10.30
N LYS A 122 -12.40 -7.25 -10.85
CA LYS A 122 -12.87 -8.42 -10.09
C LYS A 122 -11.71 -9.34 -9.67
N SER A 123 -10.50 -9.06 -10.10
CA SER A 123 -9.34 -9.89 -9.82
C SER A 123 -8.92 -9.79 -8.36
N ASN A 124 -8.53 -10.95 -7.80
CA ASN A 124 -7.83 -10.99 -6.54
C ASN A 124 -6.42 -10.41 -6.70
N ILE A 125 -5.99 -9.66 -5.69
CA ILE A 125 -4.65 -9.09 -5.61
C ILE A 125 -3.81 -10.00 -4.71
N SER A 126 -2.74 -10.58 -5.26
CA SER A 126 -1.83 -11.46 -4.51
C SER A 126 -0.54 -10.73 -4.17
N VAL A 127 -0.15 -10.77 -2.90
CA VAL A 127 1.13 -10.21 -2.42
C VAL A 127 2.15 -11.34 -2.35
N ASN A 128 3.32 -11.14 -2.96
CA ASN A 128 4.43 -12.09 -2.96
C ASN A 128 5.40 -11.80 -1.80
N ASP A 129 6.30 -12.76 -1.50
CA ASP A 129 7.25 -12.67 -0.38
C ASP A 129 8.23 -11.47 -0.51
N ASP A 130 8.56 -11.06 -1.72
CA ASP A 130 9.40 -9.89 -2.03
C ASP A 130 8.64 -8.55 -1.97
N LEU A 131 7.38 -8.59 -1.53
CA LEU A 131 6.41 -7.49 -1.50
C LEU A 131 5.95 -7.04 -2.89
N SER A 132 6.29 -7.71 -3.98
CA SER A 132 5.63 -7.46 -5.26
C SER A 132 4.18 -7.92 -5.22
N ILE A 133 3.37 -7.38 -6.11
CA ILE A 133 1.95 -7.73 -6.25
C ILE A 133 1.73 -8.34 -7.63
N THR A 134 0.94 -9.39 -7.65
CA THR A 134 0.42 -9.97 -8.87
C THR A 134 -1.09 -9.76 -8.93
N ILE A 135 -1.57 -9.27 -10.05
CA ILE A 135 -3.00 -9.06 -10.31
C ILE A 135 -3.35 -9.53 -11.73
N ASN A 136 -4.45 -10.27 -11.88
CA ASN A 136 -4.92 -10.62 -13.22
C ASN A 136 -5.59 -9.41 -13.87
N GLY A 137 -5.43 -9.33 -15.17
CA GLY A 137 -5.98 -8.27 -15.98
C GLY A 137 -5.92 -8.65 -17.44
N PHE A 138 -5.82 -7.64 -18.27
CA PHE A 138 -5.80 -7.79 -19.72
C PHE A 138 -4.68 -6.94 -20.31
N LYS A 139 -4.20 -7.35 -21.45
CA LYS A 139 -3.34 -6.55 -22.32
C LYS A 139 -4.06 -6.35 -23.66
N GLU A 140 -4.16 -5.10 -24.07
CA GLU A 140 -4.64 -4.74 -25.40
C GLU A 140 -3.57 -5.09 -26.43
N LYS A 141 -3.94 -5.76 -27.52
CA LYS A 141 -3.01 -6.07 -28.60
C LYS A 141 -2.60 -4.78 -29.31
N ALA A 142 -1.30 -4.60 -29.50
CA ALA A 142 -0.80 -3.50 -30.29
C ALA A 142 -1.28 -3.62 -31.75
N ASN A 143 -1.76 -2.53 -32.32
CA ASN A 143 -2.16 -2.46 -33.71
C ASN A 143 -1.22 -1.49 -34.46
N SER A 144 -0.71 -1.91 -35.61
CA SER A 144 0.15 -1.08 -36.47
C SER A 144 -0.64 -0.11 -37.34
N THR A 145 -1.96 -0.26 -37.44
CA THR A 145 -2.82 0.62 -38.21
C THR A 145 -3.18 1.85 -37.38
N LEU A 146 -3.05 3.05 -37.96
CA LEU A 146 -3.25 4.31 -37.25
C LEU A 146 -4.70 4.47 -36.74
N TYR A 147 -5.68 3.98 -37.49
CA TYR A 147 -7.11 3.98 -37.12
C TYR A 147 -7.70 2.61 -37.47
N TYR A 148 -8.48 2.05 -36.56
CA TYR A 148 -9.17 0.77 -36.75
C TYR A 148 -10.45 0.73 -35.92
N ASP A 149 -11.38 -0.17 -36.26
CA ASP A 149 -12.62 -0.32 -35.54
C ASP A 149 -12.38 -0.92 -34.14
N TYR A 150 -13.06 -0.39 -33.14
CA TYR A 150 -12.98 -0.94 -31.77
C TYR A 150 -13.53 -2.37 -31.75
N ASN A 151 -12.73 -3.30 -31.25
CA ASN A 151 -13.07 -4.71 -31.14
C ASN A 151 -12.60 -5.29 -29.80
N GLU A 152 -13.52 -5.82 -29.00
CA GLU A 152 -13.21 -6.43 -27.70
C GLU A 152 -12.33 -7.70 -27.80
N SER A 153 -12.31 -8.36 -29.00
CA SER A 153 -11.44 -9.52 -29.22
C SER A 153 -9.94 -9.22 -29.20
N GLU A 154 -9.57 -7.96 -29.12
CA GLU A 154 -8.17 -7.51 -29.08
C GLU A 154 -7.55 -7.58 -27.68
N LEU A 155 -8.33 -7.87 -26.65
CA LEU A 155 -7.83 -8.09 -25.30
C LEU A 155 -7.37 -9.54 -25.10
N GLU A 156 -6.19 -9.72 -24.55
CA GLU A 156 -5.69 -11.00 -24.08
C GLU A 156 -5.56 -11.01 -22.55
N ASN A 157 -5.80 -12.17 -21.93
CA ASN A 157 -5.57 -12.33 -20.48
C ASN A 157 -4.10 -12.09 -20.17
N TYR A 158 -3.85 -11.27 -19.16
CA TYR A 158 -2.50 -10.89 -18.79
C TYR A 158 -2.32 -10.86 -17.27
N LYS A 159 -1.17 -11.35 -16.82
CA LYS A 159 -0.78 -11.30 -15.41
C LYS A 159 0.11 -10.09 -15.19
N ILE A 160 -0.42 -9.06 -14.54
CA ILE A 160 0.27 -7.81 -14.28
C ILE A 160 1.10 -7.96 -13.00
N THR A 161 2.37 -7.61 -13.08
CA THR A 161 3.29 -7.55 -11.93
C THR A 161 3.51 -6.10 -11.53
N LEU A 162 3.32 -5.82 -10.24
CA LEU A 162 3.54 -4.50 -9.66
C LEU A 162 4.59 -4.59 -8.55
N ILE A 163 5.47 -3.61 -8.48
CA ILE A 163 6.47 -3.51 -7.41
C ILE A 163 6.19 -2.30 -6.51
N PRO A 164 6.68 -2.31 -5.26
CA PRO A 164 6.65 -1.11 -4.43
C PRO A 164 7.33 0.06 -5.13
N TYR A 165 6.67 1.22 -5.19
CA TYR A 165 7.18 2.40 -5.90
C TYR A 165 8.60 2.80 -5.47
N TYR A 166 8.97 2.62 -4.20
CA TYR A 166 10.32 2.91 -3.71
C TYR A 166 11.42 2.00 -4.28
N LYS A 167 11.05 0.90 -4.96
CA LYS A 167 11.97 0.01 -5.69
C LYS A 167 12.08 0.36 -7.17
N SER A 168 11.28 1.31 -7.66
CA SER A 168 11.25 1.68 -9.08
C SER A 168 12.58 2.26 -9.56
N CYS A 169 12.89 2.03 -10.83
CA CYS A 169 14.10 2.50 -11.54
C CYS A 169 15.43 1.98 -10.97
N ASN A 170 15.44 0.99 -10.10
CA ASN A 170 16.66 0.39 -9.55
C ASN A 170 17.29 -0.67 -10.47
N ARG A 171 16.61 -1.03 -11.58
CA ARG A 171 16.98 -2.12 -12.49
C ARG A 171 17.33 -1.65 -13.91
N GLY A 172 17.55 -0.35 -14.07
CA GLY A 172 17.87 0.29 -15.35
C GLY A 172 16.76 1.22 -15.85
N GLU A 173 16.98 1.85 -16.99
CA GLU A 173 15.98 2.71 -17.65
C GLU A 173 14.86 1.86 -18.19
N ASN A 174 13.61 2.18 -17.84
CA ASN A 174 12.41 1.53 -18.33
C ASN A 174 11.16 2.40 -18.07
N GLU A 175 10.07 2.14 -18.80
CA GLU A 175 8.81 2.81 -18.54
C GLU A 175 8.24 2.40 -17.16
N MET A 176 7.63 3.34 -16.46
CA MET A 176 6.98 3.09 -15.19
C MET A 176 5.62 3.78 -15.14
N SER A 177 4.62 3.10 -14.57
CA SER A 177 3.30 3.68 -14.35
C SER A 177 2.71 3.27 -13.00
N VAL A 178 2.25 4.26 -12.22
CA VAL A 178 1.49 4.04 -10.98
C VAL A 178 0.01 3.82 -11.28
N TYR A 179 -0.55 4.58 -12.23
CA TYR A 179 -1.95 4.50 -12.59
C TYR A 179 -2.14 3.67 -13.85
N LEU A 180 -2.83 2.55 -13.72
CA LEU A 180 -3.18 1.66 -14.82
C LEU A 180 -4.67 1.78 -15.15
N ARG A 181 -5.02 1.52 -16.41
CA ARG A 181 -6.40 1.44 -16.86
C ARG A 181 -7.14 0.32 -16.11
N ILE A 182 -8.45 0.47 -15.96
CA ILE A 182 -9.29 -0.54 -15.32
C ILE A 182 -10.35 -1.01 -16.31
N LYS A 183 -10.56 -2.32 -16.38
CA LYS A 183 -11.71 -2.92 -17.07
C LYS A 183 -12.86 -3.05 -16.07
N GLU A 184 -13.98 -2.39 -16.36
CA GLU A 184 -15.22 -2.45 -15.56
C GLU A 184 -16.00 -3.75 -15.78
#